data_a2cc3f462ac2550dc0fbe2029f0e841d
#
_entry.id   a2cc3f462ac2550dc0fbe2029f0e841d
#
_cell.length_a   1.000
_cell.length_b   1.000
_cell.length_c   1.000
_cell.angle_alpha   90.00
_cell.angle_beta   90.00
_cell.angle_gamma   90.00
#
_symmetry.space_group_name_H-M   'P 1'
#
loop_
_entity.id
_entity.type
_entity.pdbx_description
1 polymer ?
#
loop_
_entity_poly.entity_id
_entity_poly.type
_entity_poly.pdbx_seq_one_letter_code
_entity_poly.pdbx_strand_id
1 'polypeptide(L)'
;MKKKIIAVILICLAVLAIVANTVFALEGSGISVMQSDVELIKTAIKGQTVVFSDKDFKSALAIADFKSITLGELPASTEGTLFLGGRRVSEGQTVKRRQVGGLSFVPASSEVTVASFTVTVNADRSVKDIPCTVKFIDRVNSAPEREDGSVSTFSTQASIPYYGTLYGNDPEGDELCYMVVGYPKYGSLTLDSASGEFSYAPTDGFTGNDSFTYVIRDCYGNYTKPEEVKISVIERMNDQIYVDMQGRAEYNAAVAICSMGITTPTRLGDDLYFNPEEAVTKSEFVAMAMKAYGIRADSTLKQSFFDDNSDIPSSLVGYVATAARLGIIDGELVDGKLLFSPTKEINGYEAAVILARLMNTAQDEESAEYQDEQVPVWARGSVSTMYTLGVFDKSTKALDESVTRADLAEYLYRMIKNG
;
A
#
# COMPACT_ATOMS: atom_id res chain seq x y z
N MET A 1 -19.16 -27.31 -11.91
CA MET A 1 -17.83 -27.87 -11.60
C MET A 1 -16.74 -27.38 -12.57
N LYS A 2 -16.91 -27.48 -13.88
CA LYS A 2 -15.88 -27.01 -14.86
C LYS A 2 -15.50 -25.51 -14.73
N LYS A 3 -16.45 -24.61 -14.44
CA LYS A 3 -16.17 -23.17 -14.25
C LYS A 3 -15.39 -22.85 -12.96
N LYS A 4 -15.56 -23.63 -11.88
CA LYS A 4 -14.79 -23.46 -10.64
C LYS A 4 -13.35 -23.98 -10.76
N ILE A 5 -13.15 -25.04 -11.54
CA ILE A 5 -11.83 -25.60 -11.81
C ILE A 5 -11.01 -24.63 -12.67
N ILE A 6 -11.63 -23.97 -13.65
CA ILE A 6 -10.96 -22.95 -14.47
C ILE A 6 -10.56 -21.73 -13.64
N ALA A 7 -11.36 -21.27 -12.68
CA ALA A 7 -11.02 -20.17 -11.81
C ALA A 7 -9.85 -20.52 -10.85
N VAL A 8 -9.83 -21.73 -10.29
CA VAL A 8 -8.74 -22.20 -9.42
C VAL A 8 -7.44 -22.42 -10.21
N ILE A 9 -7.54 -22.93 -11.43
CA ILE A 9 -6.38 -23.08 -12.32
C ILE A 9 -5.83 -21.72 -12.75
N LEU A 10 -6.67 -20.72 -13.02
CA LEU A 10 -6.25 -19.35 -13.31
C LEU A 10 -5.52 -18.70 -12.10
N ILE A 11 -5.98 -18.93 -10.88
CA ILE A 11 -5.32 -18.44 -9.67
C ILE A 11 -3.96 -19.12 -9.47
N CYS A 12 -3.85 -20.42 -9.65
CA CYS A 12 -2.57 -21.13 -9.54
C CYS A 12 -1.60 -20.82 -10.69
N LEU A 13 -2.11 -20.47 -11.87
CA LEU A 13 -1.29 -20.12 -13.05
C LEU A 13 -0.91 -18.63 -13.06
N ALA A 14 -1.74 -17.75 -12.50
CA ALA A 14 -1.39 -16.34 -12.30
C ALA A 14 -0.13 -16.19 -11.43
N VAL A 15 0.10 -17.07 -10.48
CA VAL A 15 1.33 -17.13 -9.65
C VAL A 15 2.57 -17.47 -10.49
N LEU A 16 2.42 -18.08 -11.65
CA LEU A 16 3.51 -18.44 -12.56
C LEU A 16 3.59 -17.54 -13.81
N ALA A 17 2.60 -16.69 -13.99
CA ALA A 17 2.30 -16.05 -15.27
C ALA A 17 2.46 -14.55 -15.29
N ILE A 18 3.21 -14.04 -14.43
CA ILE A 18 3.23 -12.62 -14.22
C ILE A 18 4.21 -11.95 -15.17
N VAL A 19 3.88 -11.90 -16.39
CA VAL A 19 4.54 -11.05 -17.36
C VAL A 19 3.51 -10.43 -18.28
N ALA A 20 2.51 -9.86 -17.76
CA ALA A 20 1.69 -8.97 -18.58
C ALA A 20 0.49 -8.51 -17.81
N ASN A 21 0.17 -7.31 -17.90
CA ASN A 21 -1.15 -6.78 -17.66
C ASN A 21 -2.16 -7.42 -18.63
N THR A 22 -2.47 -8.69 -18.51
CA THR A 22 -3.52 -9.34 -19.28
C THR A 22 -4.69 -9.59 -18.38
N VAL A 23 -5.74 -8.92 -18.64
CA VAL A 23 -6.99 -9.09 -17.95
C VAL A 23 -7.91 -9.92 -18.82
N PHE A 24 -8.43 -11.02 -18.30
CA PHE A 24 -9.43 -11.85 -18.97
C PHE A 24 -10.83 -11.43 -18.56
N ALA A 25 -11.69 -11.14 -19.54
CA ALA A 25 -13.12 -10.99 -19.33
C ALA A 25 -13.74 -12.37 -19.00
N LEU A 26 -14.33 -12.47 -17.83
CA LEU A 26 -15.29 -13.54 -17.51
C LEU A 26 -16.65 -13.12 -18.08
N GLU A 27 -17.11 -13.81 -19.14
CA GLU A 27 -18.47 -13.62 -19.63
C GLU A 27 -19.47 -13.90 -18.51
N GLY A 28 -20.18 -12.86 -18.08
CA GLY A 28 -21.27 -12.95 -17.10
C GLY A 28 -21.24 -11.99 -15.93
N SER A 29 -20.17 -11.24 -15.72
CA SER A 29 -20.16 -10.11 -14.80
C SER A 29 -19.61 -8.92 -15.54
N GLY A 30 -20.40 -7.87 -15.76
CA GLY A 30 -20.13 -6.73 -16.62
C GLY A 30 -18.87 -5.89 -16.31
N ILE A 31 -17.75 -6.54 -16.07
CA ILE A 31 -16.44 -5.94 -15.86
C ILE A 31 -15.65 -6.13 -17.14
N SER A 32 -15.53 -5.05 -17.88
CA SER A 32 -14.64 -4.96 -19.03
C SER A 32 -13.22 -4.79 -18.54
N VAL A 33 -12.39 -5.77 -18.74
CA VAL A 33 -11.00 -5.76 -18.31
C VAL A 33 -10.13 -5.40 -19.51
N MET A 34 -9.41 -4.30 -19.42
CA MET A 34 -8.52 -3.84 -20.48
C MET A 34 -7.35 -4.81 -20.65
N GLN A 35 -7.14 -5.24 -21.88
CA GLN A 35 -5.97 -6.01 -22.31
C GLN A 35 -4.81 -5.02 -22.44
N SER A 36 -3.85 -5.07 -21.53
CA SER A 36 -2.55 -4.47 -21.73
C SER A 36 -1.62 -5.46 -22.44
N ASP A 37 -0.64 -4.95 -23.15
CA ASP A 37 0.23 -5.71 -24.03
C ASP A 37 0.99 -6.83 -23.30
N VAL A 38 0.80 -8.06 -23.72
CA VAL A 38 1.52 -9.21 -23.23
C VAL A 38 2.96 -9.14 -23.71
N GLU A 39 3.92 -9.13 -22.81
CA GLU A 39 5.35 -9.14 -23.11
C GLU A 39 6.07 -10.27 -22.38
N LEU A 40 7.00 -10.94 -23.05
CA LEU A 40 7.93 -11.85 -22.42
C LEU A 40 9.25 -11.11 -22.17
N ILE A 41 9.59 -10.89 -20.90
CA ILE A 41 10.88 -10.31 -20.51
C ILE A 41 11.80 -11.43 -19.98
N LYS A 42 13.05 -11.42 -20.42
CA LYS A 42 14.09 -12.32 -19.92
C LYS A 42 15.39 -11.56 -19.69
N THR A 43 16.01 -11.76 -18.56
CA THR A 43 17.27 -11.12 -18.20
C THR A 43 18.44 -12.09 -18.30
N ALA A 44 19.61 -11.56 -18.63
CA ALA A 44 20.88 -12.28 -18.62
C ALA A 44 22.05 -11.34 -18.34
N ILE A 45 23.17 -11.88 -17.92
CA ILE A 45 24.41 -11.11 -17.78
C ILE A 45 24.93 -10.73 -19.17
N LYS A 46 25.45 -9.51 -19.32
CA LYS A 46 26.04 -8.99 -20.55
C LYS A 46 27.00 -9.99 -21.18
N GLY A 47 26.88 -10.17 -22.48
CA GLY A 47 27.69 -11.09 -23.27
C GLY A 47 27.33 -12.58 -23.13
N GLN A 48 26.42 -12.96 -22.25
CA GLN A 48 26.01 -14.36 -22.10
C GLN A 48 24.91 -14.75 -23.10
N THR A 49 24.98 -16.03 -23.52
CA THR A 49 23.90 -16.63 -24.32
C THR A 49 22.66 -16.88 -23.47
N VAL A 50 21.54 -16.49 -23.97
CA VAL A 50 20.21 -16.70 -23.33
C VAL A 50 19.55 -17.93 -23.91
N VAL A 51 19.12 -18.86 -23.06
CA VAL A 51 18.36 -20.07 -23.46
C VAL A 51 16.92 -19.94 -23.03
N PHE A 52 15.99 -20.22 -23.93
CA PHE A 52 14.56 -20.19 -23.66
C PHE A 52 14.06 -21.58 -23.23
N SER A 53 12.99 -21.57 -22.46
CA SER A 53 12.29 -22.78 -22.02
C SER A 53 10.78 -22.66 -22.28
N ASP A 54 10.05 -23.77 -22.25
CA ASP A 54 8.59 -23.73 -22.38
C ASP A 54 7.93 -23.00 -21.21
N LYS A 55 8.59 -22.95 -20.05
CA LYS A 55 8.14 -22.18 -18.88
C LYS A 55 8.08 -20.69 -19.16
N ASP A 56 9.06 -20.14 -19.87
CA ASP A 56 9.11 -18.69 -20.17
C ASP A 56 7.84 -18.25 -20.90
N PHE A 57 7.39 -19.02 -21.89
CA PHE A 57 6.19 -18.74 -22.67
C PHE A 57 4.90 -19.03 -21.91
N LYS A 58 4.86 -20.08 -21.11
CA LYS A 58 3.70 -20.40 -20.29
C LYS A 58 3.45 -19.34 -19.22
N SER A 59 4.53 -18.91 -18.59
CA SER A 59 4.45 -17.87 -17.56
C SER A 59 4.02 -16.55 -18.16
N ALA A 60 4.62 -16.11 -19.27
CA ALA A 60 4.27 -14.86 -19.93
C ALA A 60 2.79 -14.77 -20.37
N LEU A 61 2.16 -15.90 -20.67
CA LEU A 61 0.82 -15.96 -21.24
C LEU A 61 -0.25 -16.47 -20.28
N ALA A 62 0.11 -16.84 -19.08
CA ALA A 62 -0.80 -17.50 -18.15
C ALA A 62 -1.49 -18.74 -18.73
N ILE A 63 -0.80 -19.52 -19.56
CA ILE A 63 -1.39 -20.70 -20.21
C ILE A 63 -0.83 -22.01 -19.64
N ALA A 64 -1.71 -23.01 -19.54
CA ALA A 64 -1.31 -24.33 -19.06
C ALA A 64 -0.37 -25.04 -20.04
N ASP A 65 -0.60 -24.87 -21.33
CA ASP A 65 0.15 -25.54 -22.40
C ASP A 65 0.01 -24.84 -23.75
N PHE A 66 0.97 -25.11 -24.66
CA PHE A 66 0.94 -24.66 -26.06
C PHE A 66 1.56 -25.74 -26.97
N LYS A 67 1.26 -25.67 -28.27
CA LYS A 67 1.72 -26.63 -29.27
C LYS A 67 3.07 -26.24 -29.86
N SER A 68 3.24 -24.97 -30.19
CA SER A 68 4.45 -24.40 -30.82
C SER A 68 4.48 -22.89 -30.66
N ILE A 69 5.63 -22.30 -30.93
CA ILE A 69 5.77 -20.87 -31.18
C ILE A 69 6.17 -20.66 -32.65
N THR A 70 5.74 -19.56 -33.24
CA THR A 70 6.19 -19.10 -34.57
C THR A 70 6.94 -17.81 -34.38
N LEU A 71 8.19 -17.74 -34.84
CA LEU A 71 9.02 -16.54 -34.75
C LEU A 71 8.49 -15.49 -35.73
N GLY A 72 8.22 -14.29 -35.24
CA GLY A 72 7.85 -13.12 -36.04
C GLY A 72 9.08 -12.32 -36.44
N GLU A 73 9.08 -11.02 -36.12
CA GLU A 73 10.26 -10.17 -36.32
C GLU A 73 11.45 -10.72 -35.53
N LEU A 74 12.61 -10.80 -36.16
CA LEU A 74 13.84 -11.25 -35.52
C LEU A 74 14.63 -10.05 -34.97
N PRO A 75 15.52 -10.27 -33.97
CA PRO A 75 16.39 -9.23 -33.46
C PRO A 75 17.26 -8.62 -34.56
N ALA A 76 17.51 -7.31 -34.45
CA ALA A 76 18.45 -6.63 -35.32
C ALA A 76 19.86 -7.31 -35.25
N SER A 77 20.56 -7.33 -36.35
CA SER A 77 21.91 -7.97 -36.39
C SER A 77 22.94 -7.32 -35.43
N THR A 78 22.67 -6.06 -35.08
CA THR A 78 23.44 -5.31 -34.07
C THR A 78 23.12 -5.73 -32.63
N GLU A 79 21.92 -6.28 -32.39
CA GLU A 79 21.53 -6.81 -31.09
C GLU A 79 21.99 -8.23 -30.88
N GLY A 80 21.89 -9.08 -31.92
CA GLY A 80 22.31 -10.47 -31.81
C GLY A 80 21.60 -11.40 -32.78
N THR A 81 21.65 -12.70 -32.47
CA THR A 81 21.09 -13.72 -33.35
C THR A 81 20.40 -14.83 -32.54
N LEU A 82 19.22 -15.25 -33.00
CA LEU A 82 18.52 -16.43 -32.50
C LEU A 82 18.98 -17.71 -33.21
N PHE A 83 19.13 -18.77 -32.41
CA PHE A 83 19.50 -20.10 -32.87
C PHE A 83 18.52 -21.15 -32.35
N LEU A 84 18.27 -22.19 -33.11
CA LEU A 84 17.55 -23.39 -32.70
C LEU A 84 18.45 -24.63 -32.90
N GLY A 85 18.85 -25.25 -31.80
CA GLY A 85 19.77 -26.38 -31.86
C GLY A 85 21.09 -26.08 -32.60
N GLY A 86 21.63 -24.87 -32.41
CA GLY A 86 22.86 -24.39 -33.04
C GLY A 86 22.76 -23.90 -34.49
N ARG A 87 21.52 -23.91 -35.06
CA ARG A 87 21.27 -23.36 -36.42
C ARG A 87 20.56 -22.05 -36.33
N ARG A 88 21.01 -21.06 -37.12
CA ARG A 88 20.34 -19.75 -37.19
C ARG A 88 18.87 -19.95 -37.60
N VAL A 89 17.94 -19.26 -36.91
CA VAL A 89 16.51 -19.30 -37.25
C VAL A 89 16.15 -18.30 -38.33
N SER A 90 14.98 -18.50 -38.92
CA SER A 90 14.38 -17.59 -39.91
C SER A 90 13.05 -17.05 -39.38
N GLU A 91 12.68 -15.87 -39.86
CA GLU A 91 11.34 -15.32 -39.65
C GLU A 91 10.27 -16.28 -40.19
N GLY A 92 9.14 -16.40 -39.51
CA GLY A 92 8.08 -17.38 -39.82
C GLY A 92 8.40 -18.82 -39.39
N GLN A 93 9.58 -19.10 -38.87
CA GLN A 93 9.93 -20.45 -38.44
C GLN A 93 9.12 -20.89 -37.23
N THR A 94 8.51 -22.09 -37.34
CA THR A 94 7.76 -22.70 -36.25
C THR A 94 8.64 -23.61 -35.43
N VAL A 95 8.67 -23.41 -34.11
CA VAL A 95 9.41 -24.20 -33.12
C VAL A 95 8.39 -24.97 -32.28
N LYS A 96 8.42 -26.30 -32.36
CA LYS A 96 7.54 -27.13 -31.52
C LYS A 96 7.90 -26.98 -30.04
N ARG A 97 6.93 -27.03 -29.14
CA ARG A 97 7.14 -26.87 -27.71
C ARG A 97 8.33 -27.68 -27.17
N ARG A 98 8.42 -28.96 -27.54
CA ARG A 98 9.53 -29.85 -27.13
C ARG A 98 10.94 -29.40 -27.61
N GLN A 99 11.00 -28.49 -28.56
CA GLN A 99 12.23 -27.96 -29.15
C GLN A 99 12.62 -26.58 -28.58
N VAL A 100 11.71 -25.94 -27.83
CA VAL A 100 11.92 -24.58 -27.29
C VAL A 100 13.16 -24.53 -26.39
N GLY A 101 13.47 -25.58 -25.64
CA GLY A 101 14.71 -25.68 -24.87
C GLY A 101 16.00 -25.62 -25.69
N GLY A 102 15.92 -25.77 -27.01
CA GLY A 102 17.03 -25.56 -27.93
C GLY A 102 17.08 -24.18 -28.59
N LEU A 103 16.09 -23.32 -28.27
CA LEU A 103 16.06 -21.92 -28.72
C LEU A 103 16.99 -21.10 -27.83
N SER A 104 17.92 -20.38 -28.44
CA SER A 104 18.86 -19.53 -27.73
C SER A 104 19.11 -18.23 -28.50
N PHE A 105 19.38 -17.17 -27.74
CA PHE A 105 19.79 -15.88 -28.27
C PHE A 105 21.25 -15.63 -27.90
N VAL A 106 22.06 -15.27 -28.89
CA VAL A 106 23.48 -14.92 -28.72
C VAL A 106 23.61 -13.43 -29.01
N PRO A 107 23.99 -12.59 -28.02
CA PRO A 107 24.19 -11.16 -28.26
C PRO A 107 25.35 -10.90 -29.23
N ALA A 108 25.23 -9.82 -30.02
CA ALA A 108 26.24 -9.44 -31.00
C ALA A 108 27.58 -9.03 -30.34
N SER A 109 27.52 -8.48 -29.14
CA SER A 109 28.67 -8.11 -28.30
C SER A 109 28.26 -8.03 -26.83
N SER A 110 29.24 -7.84 -25.93
CA SER A 110 29.00 -7.57 -24.51
C SER A 110 28.35 -6.18 -24.23
N GLU A 111 28.35 -5.30 -25.22
CA GLU A 111 27.79 -3.96 -25.08
C GLU A 111 26.26 -3.90 -25.35
N VAL A 112 25.66 -5.01 -25.81
CA VAL A 112 24.23 -5.12 -26.03
C VAL A 112 23.52 -5.09 -24.65
N THR A 113 22.62 -4.16 -24.48
CA THR A 113 21.83 -4.01 -23.24
C THR A 113 20.41 -4.53 -23.38
N VAL A 114 19.86 -4.48 -24.60
CA VAL A 114 18.49 -4.95 -24.92
C VAL A 114 18.50 -5.59 -26.29
N ALA A 115 17.71 -6.63 -26.45
CA ALA A 115 17.37 -7.21 -27.75
C ALA A 115 15.91 -7.59 -27.77
N SER A 116 15.24 -7.41 -28.91
CA SER A 116 13.82 -7.67 -29.03
C SER A 116 13.50 -8.52 -30.26
N PHE A 117 12.50 -9.36 -30.14
CA PHE A 117 11.91 -10.13 -31.22
C PHE A 117 10.43 -10.40 -30.92
N THR A 118 9.68 -10.90 -31.88
CA THR A 118 8.27 -11.24 -31.65
C THR A 118 7.99 -12.71 -31.87
N VAL A 119 6.97 -13.22 -31.17
CA VAL A 119 6.49 -14.58 -31.37
C VAL A 119 4.97 -14.64 -31.42
N THR A 120 4.45 -15.60 -32.19
CA THR A 120 3.07 -16.06 -32.07
C THR A 120 3.09 -17.37 -31.30
N VAL A 121 2.36 -17.46 -30.19
CA VAL A 121 2.20 -18.70 -29.43
C VAL A 121 0.94 -19.44 -29.89
N ASN A 122 1.12 -20.64 -30.42
CA ASN A 122 0.07 -21.49 -30.95
C ASN A 122 -0.45 -22.42 -29.84
N ALA A 123 -1.54 -22.02 -29.21
CA ALA A 123 -2.28 -22.75 -28.21
C ALA A 123 -3.72 -23.03 -28.69
N ASP A 124 -4.64 -23.39 -27.83
CA ASP A 124 -6.05 -23.53 -28.20
C ASP A 124 -6.66 -22.20 -28.65
N ARG A 125 -6.16 -21.08 -28.08
CA ARG A 125 -6.29 -19.72 -28.66
C ARG A 125 -4.88 -19.23 -28.95
N SER A 126 -4.56 -18.92 -30.19
CA SER A 126 -3.26 -18.36 -30.56
C SER A 126 -3.17 -16.91 -30.13
N VAL A 127 -2.06 -16.55 -29.47
CA VAL A 127 -1.72 -15.17 -29.12
C VAL A 127 -0.61 -14.73 -30.08
N LYS A 128 -0.90 -13.68 -30.84
CA LYS A 128 0.00 -13.19 -31.91
C LYS A 128 0.84 -12.03 -31.42
N ASP A 129 1.96 -11.86 -32.10
CA ASP A 129 2.84 -10.68 -32.03
C ASP A 129 3.25 -10.30 -30.62
N ILE A 130 3.57 -11.33 -29.80
CA ILE A 130 4.03 -11.13 -28.43
C ILE A 130 5.46 -10.61 -28.46
N PRO A 131 5.74 -9.42 -27.93
CA PRO A 131 7.08 -8.92 -27.77
C PRO A 131 7.87 -9.83 -26.81
N CYS A 132 9.07 -10.19 -27.20
CA CYS A 132 10.04 -10.92 -26.37
C CYS A 132 11.26 -10.01 -26.22
N THR A 133 11.45 -9.48 -25.02
CA THR A 133 12.56 -8.59 -24.70
C THR A 133 13.60 -9.33 -23.86
N VAL A 134 14.83 -9.34 -24.32
CA VAL A 134 15.99 -9.81 -23.55
C VAL A 134 16.75 -8.59 -23.04
N LYS A 135 16.83 -8.43 -21.73
CA LYS A 135 17.59 -7.36 -21.07
C LYS A 135 18.92 -7.92 -20.55
N PHE A 136 20.02 -7.26 -20.88
CA PHE A 136 21.36 -7.62 -20.44
C PHE A 136 21.83 -6.66 -19.36
N ILE A 137 22.22 -7.20 -18.22
CA ILE A 137 22.60 -6.48 -17.02
C ILE A 137 24.03 -6.84 -16.61
N ASP A 138 24.68 -5.95 -15.86
CA ASP A 138 26.07 -6.12 -15.45
C ASP A 138 26.24 -7.14 -14.31
N ARG A 139 25.20 -7.33 -13.52
CA ARG A 139 25.17 -8.24 -12.37
C ARG A 139 23.83 -8.97 -12.30
N VAL A 140 23.78 -10.05 -11.54
CA VAL A 140 22.52 -10.75 -11.27
C VAL A 140 21.57 -9.80 -10.58
N ASN A 141 20.35 -9.73 -11.08
CA ASN A 141 19.26 -8.96 -10.50
C ASN A 141 18.49 -9.84 -9.52
N SER A 142 18.25 -9.31 -8.33
CA SER A 142 17.46 -9.97 -7.29
C SER A 142 15.97 -9.79 -7.56
N ALA A 143 15.15 -10.57 -6.90
CA ALA A 143 13.70 -10.31 -6.90
C ALA A 143 13.37 -9.23 -5.86
N PRO A 144 12.34 -8.42 -6.11
CA PRO A 144 11.85 -7.49 -5.10
C PRO A 144 11.31 -8.24 -3.89
N GLU A 145 11.27 -7.56 -2.76
CA GLU A 145 10.73 -8.07 -1.51
C GLU A 145 9.59 -7.17 -1.03
N ARG A 146 8.65 -7.77 -0.29
CA ARG A 146 7.64 -7.00 0.43
C ARG A 146 8.33 -6.21 1.52
N GLU A 147 8.06 -4.91 1.61
CA GLU A 147 8.61 -4.06 2.63
C GLU A 147 7.80 -4.12 3.93
N ASP A 148 8.47 -4.00 5.09
CA ASP A 148 7.82 -3.85 6.38
C ASP A 148 6.94 -2.59 6.38
N GLY A 149 5.77 -2.68 7.04
CA GLY A 149 4.75 -1.63 7.00
C GLY A 149 3.74 -1.76 5.86
N SER A 150 3.98 -2.64 4.86
CA SER A 150 2.97 -2.98 3.86
C SER A 150 1.76 -3.65 4.52
N VAL A 151 0.56 -3.25 4.10
CA VAL A 151 -0.69 -3.80 4.65
C VAL A 151 -0.76 -5.31 4.43
N SER A 152 -0.85 -6.09 5.51
CA SER A 152 -1.05 -7.55 5.48
C SER A 152 -2.43 -7.96 6.01
N THR A 153 -3.04 -7.10 6.80
CA THR A 153 -4.40 -7.27 7.32
C THR A 153 -5.03 -5.91 7.59
N PHE A 154 -6.32 -5.80 7.36
CA PHE A 154 -7.07 -4.61 7.75
C PHE A 154 -8.51 -4.97 8.10
N SER A 155 -9.19 -4.03 8.76
CA SER A 155 -10.61 -4.11 9.03
C SER A 155 -11.31 -2.90 8.43
N THR A 156 -12.51 -3.10 7.90
CA THR A 156 -13.41 -2.01 7.49
C THR A 156 -14.84 -2.32 7.96
N GLN A 157 -15.73 -1.35 7.84
CA GLN A 157 -17.13 -1.54 8.17
C GLN A 157 -17.93 -1.87 6.91
N ALA A 158 -19.08 -2.54 7.08
CA ALA A 158 -19.98 -2.85 5.97
C ALA A 158 -20.34 -1.58 5.19
N SER A 159 -20.24 -1.67 3.85
CA SER A 159 -20.49 -0.56 2.91
C SER A 159 -19.54 0.65 3.04
N ILE A 160 -18.42 0.52 3.78
CA ILE A 160 -17.39 1.57 3.87
C ILE A 160 -16.12 1.10 3.17
N PRO A 161 -15.66 1.79 2.12
CA PRO A 161 -14.39 1.46 1.47
C PRO A 161 -13.20 1.63 2.41
N TYR A 162 -12.20 0.76 2.23
CA TYR A 162 -10.88 0.90 2.83
C TYR A 162 -9.88 1.33 1.76
N TYR A 163 -8.97 2.22 2.12
CA TYR A 163 -7.88 2.69 1.29
C TYR A 163 -6.57 2.36 1.98
N GLY A 164 -5.59 1.87 1.23
CA GLY A 164 -4.30 1.46 1.77
C GLY A 164 -3.23 1.44 0.70
N THR A 165 -1.99 1.17 1.12
CA THR A 165 -0.84 1.11 0.23
C THR A 165 -0.04 -0.16 0.48
N LEU A 166 0.40 -0.79 -0.60
CA LEU A 166 1.35 -1.90 -0.58
C LEU A 166 2.75 -1.32 -0.79
N TYR A 167 3.70 -1.73 0.03
CA TYR A 167 5.09 -1.29 -0.09
C TYR A 167 5.98 -2.45 -0.48
N GLY A 168 6.94 -2.17 -1.33
CA GLY A 168 7.97 -3.10 -1.75
C GLY A 168 9.33 -2.42 -1.82
N ASN A 169 10.37 -3.22 -1.69
CA ASN A 169 11.74 -2.79 -1.86
C ASN A 169 12.44 -3.70 -2.84
N ASP A 170 13.24 -3.13 -3.72
CA ASP A 170 14.13 -3.86 -4.60
C ASP A 170 15.57 -3.70 -4.13
N PRO A 171 16.35 -4.78 -3.96
CA PRO A 171 17.73 -4.70 -3.50
C PRO A 171 18.66 -3.88 -4.41
N GLU A 172 18.34 -3.79 -5.68
CA GLU A 172 19.09 -3.02 -6.68
C GLU A 172 18.50 -1.61 -6.89
N GLY A 173 17.31 -1.33 -6.33
CA GLY A 173 16.59 -0.07 -6.46
C GLY A 173 15.80 0.06 -7.76
N ASP A 174 15.40 -1.06 -8.33
CA ASP A 174 14.64 -1.10 -9.57
C ASP A 174 13.20 -0.62 -9.40
N GLU A 175 12.62 -0.10 -10.47
CA GLU A 175 11.22 0.32 -10.52
C GLU A 175 10.28 -0.87 -10.30
N LEU A 176 9.31 -0.70 -9.42
CA LEU A 176 8.38 -1.74 -9.00
C LEU A 176 7.00 -1.60 -9.65
N CYS A 177 6.36 -2.74 -9.85
CA CYS A 177 5.00 -2.84 -10.35
C CYS A 177 4.19 -3.80 -9.48
N TYR A 178 3.05 -3.34 -8.94
CA TYR A 178 2.16 -4.10 -8.07
C TYR A 178 1.03 -4.74 -8.87
N MET A 179 0.75 -6.02 -8.63
CA MET A 179 -0.20 -6.77 -9.44
C MET A 179 -1.07 -7.69 -8.59
N VAL A 180 -2.40 -7.62 -8.77
CA VAL A 180 -3.35 -8.53 -8.11
C VAL A 180 -3.32 -9.87 -8.82
N VAL A 181 -3.09 -10.96 -8.08
CA VAL A 181 -3.12 -12.34 -8.57
C VAL A 181 -4.29 -13.16 -8.01
N GLY A 182 -4.94 -12.68 -6.95
CA GLY A 182 -6.17 -13.24 -6.42
C GLY A 182 -7.10 -12.13 -5.94
N TYR A 183 -8.28 -12.01 -6.56
CA TYR A 183 -9.25 -10.97 -6.20
C TYR A 183 -10.10 -11.37 -5.00
N PRO A 184 -10.57 -10.39 -4.19
CA PRO A 184 -11.48 -10.64 -3.10
C PRO A 184 -12.82 -11.21 -3.63
N LYS A 185 -13.51 -11.94 -2.77
CA LYS A 185 -14.76 -12.62 -3.13
C LYS A 185 -16.00 -11.80 -2.83
N TYR A 186 -15.92 -10.97 -1.81
CA TYR A 186 -17.08 -10.26 -1.24
C TYR A 186 -16.91 -8.73 -1.30
N GLY A 187 -16.05 -8.25 -2.19
CA GLY A 187 -15.83 -6.83 -2.44
C GLY A 187 -15.18 -6.57 -3.79
N SER A 188 -15.10 -5.31 -4.16
CA SER A 188 -14.33 -4.84 -5.32
C SER A 188 -12.98 -4.28 -4.86
N LEU A 189 -11.93 -4.57 -5.61
CA LEU A 189 -10.57 -4.11 -5.36
C LEU A 189 -10.08 -3.32 -6.57
N THR A 190 -9.53 -2.13 -6.33
CA THR A 190 -8.72 -1.40 -7.30
C THR A 190 -7.30 -1.28 -6.76
N LEU A 191 -6.30 -1.38 -7.63
CA LEU A 191 -4.88 -1.25 -7.28
C LEU A 191 -4.20 -0.42 -8.37
N ASP A 192 -3.52 0.65 -7.96
CA ASP A 192 -2.59 1.34 -8.82
C ASP A 192 -1.29 0.55 -8.91
N SER A 193 -0.93 0.14 -10.11
CA SER A 193 0.21 -0.74 -10.35
C SER A 193 1.56 -0.07 -10.14
N ALA A 194 1.65 1.25 -10.17
CA ALA A 194 2.90 1.98 -10.00
C ALA A 194 3.12 2.40 -8.55
N SER A 195 2.09 2.91 -7.88
CA SER A 195 2.21 3.42 -6.50
C SER A 195 1.96 2.35 -5.43
N GLY A 196 1.27 1.26 -5.76
CA GLY A 196 0.81 0.27 -4.78
C GLY A 196 -0.41 0.72 -3.98
N GLU A 197 -0.97 1.90 -4.26
CA GLU A 197 -2.20 2.37 -3.64
C GLU A 197 -3.39 1.49 -4.07
N PHE A 198 -4.21 1.12 -3.11
CA PHE A 198 -5.39 0.31 -3.40
C PHE A 198 -6.62 0.77 -2.63
N SER A 199 -7.79 0.44 -3.17
CA SER A 199 -9.04 0.55 -2.44
C SER A 199 -9.80 -0.77 -2.49
N TYR A 200 -10.41 -1.14 -1.36
CA TYR A 200 -11.31 -2.26 -1.24
C TYR A 200 -12.69 -1.76 -0.81
N ALA A 201 -13.71 -2.04 -1.60
CA ALA A 201 -15.10 -1.71 -1.25
C ALA A 201 -15.89 -3.00 -1.00
N PRO A 202 -16.34 -3.26 0.24
CA PRO A 202 -17.17 -4.43 0.54
C PRO A 202 -18.46 -4.43 -0.29
N THR A 203 -18.93 -5.61 -0.67
CA THR A 203 -20.29 -5.76 -1.21
C THR A 203 -21.30 -5.28 -0.18
N ASP A 204 -22.35 -4.62 -0.63
CA ASP A 204 -23.37 -4.04 0.23
C ASP A 204 -23.91 -5.04 1.25
N GLY A 205 -23.91 -4.66 2.54
CA GLY A 205 -24.38 -5.48 3.64
C GLY A 205 -23.50 -6.70 3.98
N PHE A 206 -22.37 -6.91 3.31
CA PHE A 206 -21.46 -7.99 3.66
C PHE A 206 -20.76 -7.71 4.98
N THR A 207 -20.71 -8.72 5.86
CA THR A 207 -19.85 -8.80 7.04
C THR A 207 -19.15 -10.16 7.08
N GLY A 208 -17.93 -10.20 7.58
CA GLY A 208 -17.13 -11.42 7.64
C GLY A 208 -15.73 -11.23 7.07
N ASN A 209 -15.06 -12.32 6.73
CA ASN A 209 -13.69 -12.31 6.23
C ASN A 209 -13.65 -12.39 4.71
N ASP A 210 -12.72 -11.64 4.13
CA ASP A 210 -12.35 -11.70 2.72
C ASP A 210 -10.82 -11.66 2.61
N SER A 211 -10.27 -11.76 1.42
CA SER A 211 -8.84 -11.57 1.18
C SER A 211 -8.55 -11.31 -0.29
N PHE A 212 -7.41 -10.70 -0.57
CA PHE A 212 -6.84 -10.67 -1.90
C PHE A 212 -5.36 -11.06 -1.86
N THR A 213 -4.81 -11.43 -3.01
CA THR A 213 -3.40 -11.82 -3.14
C THR A 213 -2.74 -10.99 -4.22
N TYR A 214 -1.53 -10.53 -3.95
CA TYR A 214 -0.75 -9.73 -4.89
C TYR A 214 0.68 -10.22 -4.98
N VAL A 215 1.40 -9.71 -5.98
CA VAL A 215 2.84 -9.82 -6.14
C VAL A 215 3.42 -8.47 -6.53
N ILE A 216 4.70 -8.30 -6.27
CA ILE A 216 5.47 -7.14 -6.72
C ILE A 216 6.46 -7.63 -7.78
N ARG A 217 6.57 -6.89 -8.87
CA ARG A 217 7.48 -7.19 -9.98
C ARG A 217 8.46 -6.05 -10.18
N ASP A 218 9.72 -6.37 -10.45
CA ASP A 218 10.72 -5.42 -10.95
C ASP A 218 10.62 -5.19 -12.46
N CYS A 219 11.37 -4.25 -12.97
CA CYS A 219 11.42 -3.96 -14.40
C CYS A 219 12.16 -5.04 -15.22
N TYR A 220 12.78 -6.02 -14.58
CA TYR A 220 13.49 -7.14 -15.19
C TYR A 220 12.70 -8.45 -15.19
N GLY A 221 11.52 -8.46 -14.58
CA GLY A 221 10.60 -9.59 -14.59
C GLY A 221 10.79 -10.59 -13.46
N ASN A 222 11.49 -10.22 -12.37
CA ASN A 222 11.49 -11.01 -11.15
C ASN A 222 10.33 -10.59 -10.25
N TYR A 223 9.91 -11.48 -9.36
CA TYR A 223 8.70 -11.34 -8.57
C TYR A 223 8.90 -11.72 -7.12
N THR A 224 8.14 -11.08 -6.24
CA THR A 224 7.92 -11.61 -4.89
C THR A 224 7.20 -12.95 -4.94
N LYS A 225 7.20 -13.68 -3.84
CA LYS A 225 6.16 -14.69 -3.62
C LYS A 225 4.80 -14.01 -3.53
N PRO A 226 3.71 -14.75 -3.85
CA PRO A 226 2.36 -14.22 -3.63
C PRO A 226 2.12 -13.90 -2.16
N GLU A 227 1.69 -12.68 -1.90
CA GLU A 227 1.39 -12.17 -0.56
C GLU A 227 -0.12 -12.02 -0.40
N GLU A 228 -0.67 -12.54 0.70
CA GLU A 228 -2.09 -12.43 1.00
C GLU A 228 -2.36 -11.25 1.93
N VAL A 229 -3.34 -10.43 1.57
CA VAL A 229 -3.91 -9.39 2.45
C VAL A 229 -5.25 -9.88 2.97
N LYS A 230 -5.37 -10.00 4.29
CA LYS A 230 -6.59 -10.46 4.97
C LYS A 230 -7.49 -9.27 5.32
N ILE A 231 -8.78 -9.45 5.10
CA ILE A 231 -9.79 -8.42 5.27
C ILE A 231 -10.83 -8.90 6.28
N SER A 232 -11.16 -8.06 7.26
CA SER A 232 -12.27 -8.27 8.16
C SER A 232 -13.30 -7.17 7.97
N VAL A 233 -14.49 -7.51 7.49
CA VAL A 233 -15.61 -6.56 7.37
C VAL A 233 -16.53 -6.75 8.57
N ILE A 234 -16.59 -5.73 9.43
CA ILE A 234 -17.43 -5.72 10.63
C ILE A 234 -18.76 -5.01 10.36
N GLU A 235 -19.72 -5.17 11.26
CA GLU A 235 -20.96 -4.39 11.20
C GLU A 235 -20.68 -2.88 11.23
N ARG A 236 -21.50 -2.12 10.53
CA ARG A 236 -21.39 -0.68 10.52
C ARG A 236 -21.77 -0.10 11.89
N MET A 237 -20.88 0.72 12.45
CA MET A 237 -21.06 1.30 13.78
C MET A 237 -22.16 2.38 13.80
N ASN A 238 -22.37 3.07 12.66
CA ASN A 238 -23.49 4.01 12.46
C ASN A 238 -23.84 4.14 10.98
N ASP A 239 -25.02 4.68 10.67
CA ASP A 239 -25.49 4.89 9.29
C ASP A 239 -25.12 6.28 8.74
N GLN A 240 -24.29 7.04 9.44
CA GLN A 240 -23.91 8.38 9.03
C GLN A 240 -22.88 8.32 7.90
N ILE A 241 -23.08 9.14 6.88
CA ILE A 241 -22.19 9.30 5.74
C ILE A 241 -21.63 10.72 5.82
N TYR A 242 -20.30 10.83 5.82
CA TYR A 242 -19.61 12.12 5.75
C TYR A 242 -19.27 12.38 4.29
N VAL A 243 -19.93 13.39 3.68
CA VAL A 243 -19.85 13.66 2.24
C VAL A 243 -18.47 14.08 1.79
N ASP A 244 -17.69 14.71 2.66
CA ASP A 244 -16.34 15.18 2.44
C ASP A 244 -15.25 14.13 2.73
N MET A 245 -15.65 12.93 3.15
CA MET A 245 -14.73 11.81 3.42
C MET A 245 -14.73 10.74 2.32
N GLN A 246 -15.57 10.88 1.30
CA GLN A 246 -15.62 9.90 0.21
C GLN A 246 -14.32 9.89 -0.59
N GLY A 247 -13.77 8.70 -0.84
CA GLY A 247 -12.51 8.52 -1.54
C GLY A 247 -11.25 8.79 -0.69
N ARG A 248 -11.40 9.04 0.60
CA ARG A 248 -10.27 9.29 1.51
C ARG A 248 -9.88 8.04 2.31
N ALA A 249 -8.59 7.86 2.50
CA ALA A 249 -8.05 6.74 3.29
C ALA A 249 -8.57 6.77 4.74
N GLU A 250 -8.71 7.96 5.31
CA GLU A 250 -9.08 8.20 6.70
C GLU A 250 -10.57 8.00 6.99
N TYR A 251 -11.40 7.59 6.00
CA TYR A 251 -12.85 7.48 6.17
C TYR A 251 -13.25 6.52 7.30
N ASN A 252 -12.62 5.34 7.37
CA ASN A 252 -12.92 4.38 8.44
C ASN A 252 -12.56 4.92 9.83
N ALA A 253 -11.45 5.63 9.94
CA ALA A 253 -11.01 6.26 11.17
C ALA A 253 -11.98 7.35 11.61
N ALA A 254 -12.41 8.23 10.68
CA ALA A 254 -13.38 9.28 10.94
C ALA A 254 -14.73 8.71 11.45
N VAL A 255 -15.24 7.65 10.80
CA VAL A 255 -16.47 6.97 11.25
C VAL A 255 -16.29 6.39 12.65
N ALA A 256 -15.16 5.73 12.91
CA ALA A 256 -14.89 5.10 14.21
C ALA A 256 -14.86 6.13 15.34
N ILE A 257 -14.05 7.20 15.22
CA ILE A 257 -13.91 8.20 16.29
C ILE A 257 -15.18 9.02 16.52
N CYS A 258 -15.97 9.26 15.47
CA CYS A 258 -17.28 9.88 15.62
C CYS A 258 -18.29 8.96 16.33
N SER A 259 -18.29 7.66 15.97
CA SER A 259 -19.19 6.66 16.60
C SER A 259 -18.87 6.46 18.07
N MET A 260 -17.60 6.59 18.46
CA MET A 260 -17.16 6.55 19.87
C MET A 260 -17.43 7.85 20.64
N GLY A 261 -17.95 8.89 19.97
CA GLY A 261 -18.19 10.21 20.59
C GLY A 261 -16.91 10.98 20.93
N ILE A 262 -15.78 10.61 20.32
CA ILE A 262 -14.50 11.30 20.50
C ILE A 262 -14.57 12.68 19.88
N THR A 263 -15.12 12.77 18.67
CA THR A 263 -15.45 14.02 17.98
C THR A 263 -16.86 13.98 17.41
N THR A 264 -17.32 15.11 16.88
CA THR A 264 -18.65 15.23 16.25
C THR A 264 -18.50 15.81 14.84
N PRO A 265 -19.30 15.33 13.87
CA PRO A 265 -19.34 15.93 12.55
C PRO A 265 -20.10 17.25 12.57
N THR A 266 -19.85 18.10 11.59
CA THR A 266 -20.63 19.31 11.31
C THR A 266 -21.84 18.95 10.45
N ARG A 267 -23.03 19.43 10.82
CA ARG A 267 -24.25 19.24 10.01
C ARG A 267 -24.58 20.51 9.24
N LEU A 268 -24.75 20.37 7.92
CA LEU A 268 -25.20 21.44 7.02
C LEU A 268 -26.40 20.91 6.22
N GLY A 269 -27.62 21.32 6.61
CA GLY A 269 -28.86 20.74 6.08
C GLY A 269 -28.98 19.26 6.48
N ASP A 270 -29.11 18.39 5.48
CA ASP A 270 -29.23 16.95 5.69
C ASP A 270 -27.82 16.26 5.62
N ASP A 271 -26.79 16.97 5.19
CA ASP A 271 -25.44 16.43 5.01
C ASP A 271 -24.59 16.56 6.28
N LEU A 272 -23.68 15.60 6.46
CA LEU A 272 -22.68 15.57 7.51
C LEU A 272 -21.28 15.75 6.91
N TYR A 273 -20.49 16.61 7.54
CA TYR A 273 -19.13 16.93 7.17
C TYR A 273 -18.19 16.60 8.32
N PHE A 274 -17.13 15.88 8.02
CA PHE A 274 -16.06 15.60 8.97
C PHE A 274 -15.05 16.75 9.07
N ASN A 275 -14.94 17.57 8.02
CA ASN A 275 -13.97 18.64 7.83
C ASN A 275 -12.51 18.13 7.93
N PRO A 276 -12.08 17.19 7.07
CA PRO A 276 -10.79 16.49 7.20
C PRO A 276 -9.57 17.41 7.18
N GLU A 277 -9.62 18.52 6.46
CA GLU A 277 -8.50 19.47 6.32
C GLU A 277 -8.44 20.53 7.43
N GLU A 278 -9.42 20.57 8.34
CA GLU A 278 -9.41 21.53 9.44
C GLU A 278 -8.28 21.19 10.41
N ALA A 279 -7.41 22.17 10.68
CA ALA A 279 -6.33 22.01 11.65
C ALA A 279 -6.88 21.89 13.07
N VAL A 280 -6.24 21.06 13.89
CA VAL A 280 -6.63 20.78 15.26
C VAL A 280 -5.82 21.64 16.24
N THR A 281 -6.50 22.29 17.17
CA THR A 281 -5.81 23.02 18.24
C THR A 281 -5.27 22.08 19.32
N LYS A 282 -4.26 22.54 20.09
CA LYS A 282 -3.68 21.79 21.20
C LYS A 282 -4.71 21.32 22.21
N SER A 283 -5.66 22.20 22.58
CA SER A 283 -6.70 21.84 23.54
C SER A 283 -7.70 20.82 23.00
N GLU A 284 -8.05 20.89 21.73
CA GLU A 284 -8.92 19.90 21.07
C GLU A 284 -8.22 18.55 20.96
N PHE A 285 -6.99 18.54 20.52
CA PHE A 285 -6.19 17.31 20.40
C PHE A 285 -6.12 16.57 21.75
N VAL A 286 -5.75 17.28 22.82
CA VAL A 286 -5.67 16.71 24.18
C VAL A 286 -7.00 16.10 24.60
N ALA A 287 -8.10 16.82 24.40
CA ALA A 287 -9.43 16.32 24.80
C ALA A 287 -9.85 15.07 23.99
N MET A 288 -9.59 15.06 22.67
CA MET A 288 -9.93 13.93 21.82
C MET A 288 -9.02 12.72 22.08
N ALA A 289 -7.73 12.93 22.30
CA ALA A 289 -6.79 11.87 22.65
C ALA A 289 -7.12 11.23 24.01
N MET A 290 -7.46 12.02 25.02
CA MET A 290 -7.89 11.51 26.32
C MET A 290 -9.18 10.70 26.22
N LYS A 291 -10.18 11.18 25.45
CA LYS A 291 -11.41 10.42 25.19
C LYS A 291 -11.13 9.08 24.52
N ALA A 292 -10.25 9.08 23.51
CA ALA A 292 -9.86 7.88 22.78
C ALA A 292 -9.18 6.85 23.70
N TYR A 293 -8.40 7.31 24.66
CA TYR A 293 -7.71 6.47 25.65
C TYR A 293 -8.60 6.11 26.87
N GLY A 294 -9.86 6.57 26.87
CA GLY A 294 -10.80 6.29 27.96
C GLY A 294 -10.62 7.15 29.23
N ILE A 295 -9.79 8.19 29.19
CA ILE A 295 -9.56 9.10 30.32
C ILE A 295 -10.64 10.18 30.32
N ARG A 296 -11.39 10.24 31.44
CA ARG A 296 -12.42 11.26 31.62
C ARG A 296 -11.84 12.53 32.23
N ALA A 297 -12.37 13.68 31.81
CA ALA A 297 -12.06 14.94 32.48
C ALA A 297 -12.54 14.91 33.94
N ASP A 298 -11.72 15.41 34.86
CA ASP A 298 -12.12 15.63 36.23
C ASP A 298 -13.03 16.87 36.27
N SER A 299 -14.32 16.66 36.51
CA SER A 299 -15.35 17.71 36.50
C SER A 299 -15.18 18.70 37.67
N THR A 300 -14.34 18.39 38.67
CA THR A 300 -14.07 19.29 39.79
C THR A 300 -12.99 20.33 39.44
N LEU A 301 -12.14 20.05 38.44
CA LEU A 301 -11.13 20.97 37.95
C LEU A 301 -11.74 22.03 37.04
N LYS A 302 -11.79 23.26 37.51
CA LYS A 302 -12.36 24.44 36.80
C LYS A 302 -11.26 25.30 36.17
N GLN A 303 -10.02 25.04 36.51
CA GLN A 303 -8.85 25.77 36.01
C GLN A 303 -7.66 24.82 35.87
N SER A 304 -6.80 25.08 34.90
CA SER A 304 -5.45 24.53 34.85
C SER A 304 -4.46 25.41 35.62
N PHE A 305 -3.23 24.98 35.73
CA PHE A 305 -2.18 25.80 36.35
C PHE A 305 -1.41 26.65 35.32
N PHE A 306 -1.85 26.69 34.05
CA PHE A 306 -1.26 27.53 33.02
C PHE A 306 -1.73 28.97 33.13
N ASP A 307 -0.80 29.92 32.86
CA ASP A 307 -1.09 31.35 32.94
C ASP A 307 -2.09 31.83 31.86
N ASP A 308 -2.20 31.09 30.77
CA ASP A 308 -3.15 31.31 29.67
C ASP A 308 -4.45 30.48 29.78
N ASN A 309 -4.78 30.08 30.98
CA ASN A 309 -6.01 29.29 31.24
C ASN A 309 -7.29 29.96 30.73
N SER A 310 -7.36 31.28 30.67
CA SER A 310 -8.52 32.02 30.13
C SER A 310 -8.77 31.76 28.64
N ASP A 311 -7.75 31.34 27.91
CA ASP A 311 -7.82 31.10 26.46
C ASP A 311 -8.28 29.67 26.13
N ILE A 312 -8.38 28.81 27.15
CA ILE A 312 -8.91 27.45 26.99
C ILE A 312 -10.42 27.50 26.83
N PRO A 313 -11.01 26.93 25.75
CA PRO A 313 -12.45 26.82 25.61
C PRO A 313 -13.08 26.15 26.84
N SER A 314 -14.16 26.71 27.38
CA SER A 314 -14.76 26.27 28.64
C SER A 314 -15.13 24.78 28.66
N SER A 315 -15.51 24.21 27.52
CA SER A 315 -15.79 22.77 27.36
C SER A 315 -14.54 21.89 27.45
N LEU A 316 -13.35 22.44 27.29
CA LEU A 316 -12.07 21.71 27.24
C LEU A 316 -11.21 21.91 28.50
N VAL A 317 -11.54 22.88 29.35
CA VAL A 317 -10.77 23.19 30.58
C VAL A 317 -10.56 21.93 31.44
N GLY A 318 -11.59 21.14 31.66
CA GLY A 318 -11.50 19.92 32.47
C GLY A 318 -10.52 18.90 31.91
N TYR A 319 -10.47 18.75 30.57
CA TYR A 319 -9.51 17.84 29.91
C TYR A 319 -8.08 18.36 30.02
N VAL A 320 -7.87 19.63 29.71
CA VAL A 320 -6.52 20.28 29.81
C VAL A 320 -6.01 20.22 31.25
N ALA A 321 -6.81 20.59 32.22
CA ALA A 321 -6.43 20.55 33.64
C ALA A 321 -6.14 19.12 34.13
N THR A 322 -6.91 18.14 33.69
CA THR A 322 -6.66 16.73 34.01
C THR A 322 -5.37 16.22 33.36
N ALA A 323 -5.16 16.53 32.07
CA ALA A 323 -3.96 16.15 31.33
C ALA A 323 -2.69 16.72 31.98
N ALA A 324 -2.74 18.00 32.38
CA ALA A 324 -1.65 18.66 33.07
C ALA A 324 -1.33 18.02 34.41
N ARG A 325 -2.36 17.67 35.21
CA ARG A 325 -2.20 16.98 36.49
C ARG A 325 -1.62 15.57 36.34
N LEU A 326 -1.95 14.89 35.25
CA LEU A 326 -1.42 13.55 34.95
C LEU A 326 -0.03 13.57 34.29
N GLY A 327 0.52 14.74 34.01
CA GLY A 327 1.81 14.87 33.33
C GLY A 327 1.78 14.50 31.84
N ILE A 328 0.57 14.47 31.25
CA ILE A 328 0.39 14.19 29.81
C ILE A 328 0.86 15.39 28.98
N ILE A 329 0.61 16.59 29.48
CA ILE A 329 1.02 17.85 28.88
C ILE A 329 1.82 18.68 29.84
N ASP A 330 2.80 19.39 29.30
CA ASP A 330 3.60 20.42 29.97
C ASP A 330 3.30 21.77 29.34
N GLY A 331 3.62 22.84 30.05
CA GLY A 331 3.62 24.18 29.49
C GLY A 331 5.02 24.58 29.04
N GLU A 332 5.10 25.62 28.27
CA GLU A 332 6.33 26.29 27.90
C GLU A 332 6.51 27.56 28.74
N LEU A 333 7.74 27.77 29.29
CA LEU A 333 8.04 28.96 30.06
C LEU A 333 8.44 30.09 29.11
N VAL A 334 7.54 31.07 28.93
CA VAL A 334 7.75 32.22 28.07
C VAL A 334 7.62 33.49 28.92
N ASP A 335 8.65 34.30 28.99
CA ASP A 335 8.69 35.58 29.77
C ASP A 335 8.23 35.38 31.23
N GLY A 336 8.61 34.28 31.85
CA GLY A 336 8.28 33.95 33.25
C GLY A 336 6.83 33.46 33.45
N LYS A 337 6.06 33.23 32.42
CA LYS A 337 4.74 32.63 32.42
C LYS A 337 4.76 31.22 31.87
N LEU A 338 4.05 30.33 32.51
CA LEU A 338 3.87 28.97 32.03
C LEU A 338 2.65 28.90 31.11
N LEU A 339 2.88 28.78 29.79
CA LEU A 339 1.84 28.82 28.78
C LEU A 339 1.61 27.44 28.17
N PHE A 340 0.35 27.07 27.94
CA PHE A 340 -0.04 25.87 27.19
C PHE A 340 -0.29 26.16 25.71
N SER A 341 -0.68 27.38 25.40
CA SER A 341 -1.07 27.83 24.05
C SER A 341 -2.26 27.03 23.48
N PRO A 342 -3.43 27.03 24.18
CA PRO A 342 -4.54 26.12 23.91
C PRO A 342 -5.15 26.23 22.52
N THR A 343 -5.11 27.43 21.92
CA THR A 343 -5.68 27.75 20.60
C THR A 343 -4.69 27.62 19.46
N LYS A 344 -3.40 27.36 19.77
CA LYS A 344 -2.39 27.09 18.75
C LYS A 344 -2.65 25.74 18.11
N GLU A 345 -2.51 25.65 16.80
CA GLU A 345 -2.52 24.39 16.08
C GLU A 345 -1.39 23.48 16.58
N ILE A 346 -1.70 22.18 16.76
CA ILE A 346 -0.72 21.18 17.17
C ILE A 346 -0.01 20.61 15.94
N ASN A 347 1.29 20.35 16.05
CA ASN A 347 2.03 19.63 15.01
C ASN A 347 2.25 18.15 15.36
N GLY A 348 2.77 17.37 14.42
CA GLY A 348 2.96 15.93 14.59
C GLY A 348 3.96 15.57 15.70
N TYR A 349 4.99 16.39 15.95
CA TYR A 349 5.93 16.17 17.06
C TYR A 349 5.25 16.31 18.43
N GLU A 350 4.47 17.36 18.60
CA GLU A 350 3.71 17.61 19.83
C GLU A 350 2.65 16.52 20.04
N ALA A 351 1.98 16.10 18.97
CA ALA A 351 1.03 14.99 19.00
C ALA A 351 1.68 13.68 19.45
N ALA A 352 2.86 13.34 18.91
CA ALA A 352 3.60 12.14 19.29
C ALA A 352 3.93 12.11 20.80
N VAL A 353 4.35 13.23 21.36
CA VAL A 353 4.66 13.33 22.79
C VAL A 353 3.42 13.11 23.66
N ILE A 354 2.31 13.72 23.31
CA ILE A 354 1.04 13.57 24.05
C ILE A 354 0.56 12.11 23.98
N LEU A 355 0.56 11.50 22.79
CA LEU A 355 0.12 10.11 22.61
C LEU A 355 1.04 9.12 23.35
N ALA A 356 2.37 9.29 23.26
CA ALA A 356 3.31 8.44 23.98
C ALA A 356 3.14 8.51 25.50
N ARG A 357 2.89 9.69 26.04
CA ARG A 357 2.61 9.89 27.48
C ARG A 357 1.27 9.29 27.88
N LEU A 358 0.22 9.44 27.06
CA LEU A 358 -1.07 8.79 27.29
C LEU A 358 -0.93 7.27 27.37
N MET A 359 -0.16 6.67 26.48
CA MET A 359 0.06 5.24 26.42
C MET A 359 1.05 4.74 27.51
N ASN A 360 1.60 5.64 28.30
CA ASN A 360 2.61 5.35 29.34
C ASN A 360 3.78 4.50 28.80
N THR A 361 4.21 4.78 27.59
CA THR A 361 5.32 4.11 26.93
C THR A 361 6.63 4.73 27.38
N ALA A 362 7.64 3.89 27.71
CA ALA A 362 8.95 4.36 28.08
C ALA A 362 9.59 5.14 26.92
N GLN A 363 10.00 6.37 27.21
CA GLN A 363 10.66 7.25 26.23
C GLN A 363 12.16 7.21 26.50
N ASP A 364 12.84 6.18 26.02
CA ASP A 364 14.31 6.14 26.04
C ASP A 364 14.85 6.96 24.88
N GLU A 365 15.35 8.17 25.20
CA GLU A 365 15.99 9.05 24.22
C GLU A 365 17.23 8.42 23.57
N GLU A 366 17.90 7.47 24.24
CA GLU A 366 19.09 6.77 23.74
C GLU A 366 18.80 5.56 22.85
N SER A 367 17.60 4.98 22.91
CA SER A 367 17.24 3.76 22.17
C SER A 367 16.46 4.00 20.88
N ALA A 368 16.25 5.26 20.49
CA ALA A 368 15.47 5.58 19.30
C ALA A 368 16.16 5.08 18.03
N GLU A 369 15.65 4.00 17.45
CA GLU A 369 16.08 3.52 16.10
C GLU A 369 15.84 4.58 15.01
N TYR A 370 14.99 5.56 15.27
CA TYR A 370 14.67 6.64 14.35
C TYR A 370 15.61 7.83 14.57
N GLN A 371 16.73 7.85 13.85
CA GLN A 371 17.75 8.90 13.90
C GLN A 371 17.57 9.94 12.77
N ASP A 372 16.36 10.35 12.50
CA ASP A 372 16.15 11.48 11.57
C ASP A 372 16.62 12.78 12.24
N GLU A 373 17.66 13.39 11.68
CA GLU A 373 18.22 14.64 12.19
C GLU A 373 17.21 15.80 12.15
N GLN A 374 16.16 15.69 11.36
CA GLN A 374 15.08 16.68 11.25
C GLN A 374 14.14 16.66 12.46
N VAL A 375 14.05 15.53 13.17
CA VAL A 375 13.20 15.41 14.36
C VAL A 375 13.86 16.12 15.56
N PRO A 376 13.17 17.07 16.21
CA PRO A 376 13.67 17.75 17.40
C PRO A 376 14.02 16.75 18.51
N VAL A 377 15.13 16.96 19.20
CA VAL A 377 15.65 16.06 20.25
C VAL A 377 14.57 15.67 21.25
N TRP A 378 13.75 16.63 21.69
CA TRP A 378 12.69 16.41 22.69
C TRP A 378 11.55 15.50 22.20
N ALA A 379 11.39 15.30 20.88
CA ALA A 379 10.32 14.48 20.30
C ALA A 379 10.81 13.11 19.79
N ARG A 380 12.12 12.88 19.64
CA ARG A 380 12.69 11.69 18.99
C ARG A 380 12.17 10.38 19.59
N GLY A 381 12.25 10.23 20.89
CA GLY A 381 11.78 9.02 21.57
C GLY A 381 10.30 8.77 21.36
N SER A 382 9.47 9.81 21.46
CA SER A 382 8.02 9.71 21.25
C SER A 382 7.67 9.40 19.78
N VAL A 383 8.33 10.03 18.83
CA VAL A 383 8.14 9.78 17.39
C VAL A 383 8.52 8.32 17.06
N SER A 384 9.70 7.87 17.52
CA SER A 384 10.12 6.47 17.36
C SER A 384 9.09 5.49 17.92
N THR A 385 8.56 5.78 19.11
CA THR A 385 7.51 4.98 19.74
C THR A 385 6.24 4.93 18.89
N MET A 386 5.80 6.05 18.34
CA MET A 386 4.60 6.09 17.49
C MET A 386 4.76 5.26 16.21
N TYR A 387 5.93 5.27 15.58
CA TYR A 387 6.23 4.38 14.46
C TYR A 387 6.28 2.91 14.88
N THR A 388 6.94 2.58 15.97
CA THR A 388 7.03 1.19 16.50
C THR A 388 5.66 0.61 16.83
N LEU A 389 4.77 1.41 17.37
CA LEU A 389 3.39 1.01 17.71
C LEU A 389 2.45 1.06 16.49
N GLY A 390 2.92 1.48 15.33
CA GLY A 390 2.10 1.60 14.13
C GLY A 390 1.01 2.68 14.21
N VAL A 391 1.14 3.65 15.11
CA VAL A 391 0.30 4.85 15.16
C VAL A 391 0.68 5.78 14.01
N PHE A 392 1.99 5.95 13.81
CA PHE A 392 2.55 6.58 12.62
C PHE A 392 3.04 5.52 11.65
N ASP A 393 2.96 5.80 10.36
CA ASP A 393 3.48 4.96 9.28
C ASP A 393 4.01 5.82 8.12
N LYS A 394 4.32 5.19 6.99
CA LYS A 394 4.82 5.88 5.79
C LYS A 394 3.84 6.89 5.18
N SER A 395 2.55 6.76 5.46
CA SER A 395 1.52 7.71 5.01
C SER A 395 1.41 8.94 5.91
N THR A 396 2.09 8.93 7.08
CA THR A 396 2.10 10.06 8.00
C THR A 396 2.77 11.26 7.34
N LYS A 397 2.07 12.40 7.32
CA LYS A 397 2.58 13.65 6.77
C LYS A 397 3.83 14.14 7.51
N ALA A 398 4.47 15.17 6.98
CA ALA A 398 5.58 15.83 7.64
C ALA A 398 5.19 16.29 9.04
N LEU A 399 5.95 15.84 10.06
CA LEU A 399 5.57 15.99 11.47
C LEU A 399 5.73 17.45 11.99
N ASP A 400 6.34 18.33 11.24
CA ASP A 400 6.42 19.77 11.52
C ASP A 400 5.18 20.55 11.05
N GLU A 401 4.32 19.94 10.23
CA GLU A 401 3.05 20.51 9.80
C GLU A 401 1.95 20.37 10.86
N SER A 402 0.92 21.23 10.75
CA SER A 402 -0.25 21.15 11.62
C SER A 402 -1.03 19.85 11.40
N VAL A 403 -1.39 19.19 12.48
CA VAL A 403 -2.23 18.00 12.47
C VAL A 403 -3.65 18.40 12.08
N THR A 404 -4.18 17.79 11.02
CA THR A 404 -5.56 17.97 10.59
C THR A 404 -6.51 17.02 11.32
N ARG A 405 -7.80 17.22 11.16
CA ARG A 405 -8.82 16.31 11.71
C ARG A 405 -8.73 14.91 11.10
N ALA A 406 -8.31 14.80 9.83
CA ALA A 406 -8.05 13.52 9.19
C ALA A 406 -6.84 12.81 9.82
N ASP A 407 -5.71 13.51 9.99
CA ASP A 407 -4.53 12.97 10.66
C ASP A 407 -4.85 12.52 12.09
N LEU A 408 -5.54 13.37 12.85
CA LEU A 408 -5.99 13.03 14.19
C LEU A 408 -6.84 11.75 14.21
N ALA A 409 -7.79 11.61 13.26
CA ALA A 409 -8.65 10.43 13.19
C ALA A 409 -7.82 9.16 13.03
N GLU A 410 -6.87 9.17 12.10
CA GLU A 410 -5.95 8.05 11.87
C GLU A 410 -5.11 7.74 13.11
N TYR A 411 -4.50 8.74 13.73
CA TYR A 411 -3.66 8.54 14.92
C TYR A 411 -4.46 7.91 16.07
N LEU A 412 -5.64 8.44 16.36
CA LEU A 412 -6.49 7.92 17.44
C LEU A 412 -7.05 6.53 17.12
N TYR A 413 -7.49 6.30 15.88
CA TYR A 413 -8.01 5.00 15.46
C TYR A 413 -6.95 3.92 15.53
N ARG A 414 -5.72 4.20 15.05
CA ARG A 414 -4.60 3.27 15.13
C ARG A 414 -4.16 3.04 16.59
N MET A 415 -4.13 4.09 17.42
CA MET A 415 -3.85 3.95 18.84
C MET A 415 -4.86 3.01 19.53
N ILE A 416 -6.16 3.16 19.26
CA ILE A 416 -7.21 2.30 19.84
C ILE A 416 -7.09 0.86 19.36
N LYS A 417 -6.69 0.66 18.09
CA LYS A 417 -6.61 -0.67 17.48
C LYS A 417 -5.37 -1.45 17.94
N ASN A 418 -4.27 -0.77 18.23
CA ASN A 418 -2.96 -1.35 18.53
C ASN A 418 -2.64 -1.36 20.03
N GLY A 419 -3.37 -0.62 20.86
CA GLY A 419 -3.26 -0.57 22.33
C GLY A 419 -4.26 -1.49 23.00
#